data_8a0b76f106dab40993bb844b6f1055dd
#
_entry.id   8a0b76f106dab40993bb844b6f1055dd
#
_cell.length_a   1.000
_cell.length_b   1.000
_cell.length_c   1.000
_cell.angle_alpha   90.00
_cell.angle_beta   90.00
_cell.angle_gamma   90.00
#
_symmetry.space_group_name_H-M   'P 1'
#
loop_
_entity.id
_entity.type
_entity.pdbx_description
1 polymer ?
#
loop_
_entity_poly.entity_id
_entity_poly.type
_entity_poly.pdbx_seq_one_letter_code
_entity_poly.pdbx_strand_id
1 'polypeptide(L)'
;MKAIDVSYWQGTNTDYRKVKASGIDVVLIRAGFGNSSSQYDKYFATNYQKAKSAGLKIGAYWYSYASSVEDAKREAAACLQVIKGKSFDLPIYYDLEEQSIASLGYGTCTNIATAFCDAIVKGGFRSGVYANANWFSNYLNYNALAKKYSIWLAQWSSYHTMKCDIWQYSDSGMVNGVSGYVDMNEVENTSIIGGNTPTVTPTTATVQSWLNKTYNCGLEVDNVYGVKTRAEIIKGLQRVLNVKYKANLVVDGIFGVKTKAAVRPLKKGSKGGYPSIMQAFLICLGYDTGGFDGDFGNKTESAVKTFQSKKGLQATGIADQNTFESLAKEL
;
A
#
# COMPACT_ATOMS: atom_id res chain seq x y z
N MET A 1 2.66 17.47 -11.24
CA MET A 1 1.84 16.78 -12.25
C MET A 1 0.41 17.23 -12.06
N LYS A 2 -0.29 17.55 -13.19
CA LYS A 2 -1.68 18.02 -13.10
C LYS A 2 -2.64 16.89 -12.77
N ALA A 3 -3.59 17.17 -11.88
CA ALA A 3 -4.61 16.23 -11.47
C ALA A 3 -6.00 16.92 -11.40
N ILE A 4 -7.03 16.11 -11.45
CA ILE A 4 -8.40 16.51 -11.12
C ILE A 4 -8.94 15.56 -10.07
N ASP A 5 -9.91 16.00 -9.29
CA ASP A 5 -10.71 15.08 -8.52
C ASP A 5 -12.18 15.14 -8.94
N VAL A 6 -12.83 13.99 -8.84
CA VAL A 6 -14.19 13.79 -9.38
C VAL A 6 -15.03 12.94 -8.43
N SER A 7 -16.31 13.15 -8.47
CA SER A 7 -17.31 12.38 -7.77
C SER A 7 -18.54 12.13 -8.67
N TYR A 8 -19.65 11.71 -8.07
CA TYR A 8 -20.90 11.57 -8.80
C TYR A 8 -21.39 12.90 -9.44
N TRP A 9 -20.89 14.04 -8.96
CA TRP A 9 -21.27 15.35 -9.49
C TRP A 9 -20.84 15.54 -10.94
N GLN A 10 -19.69 15.03 -11.36
CA GLN A 10 -19.22 15.07 -12.73
C GLN A 10 -19.91 14.00 -13.62
N GLY A 11 -20.71 13.13 -13.02
CA GLY A 11 -21.49 12.11 -13.73
C GLY A 11 -20.63 11.00 -14.35
N THR A 12 -21.22 10.31 -15.33
CA THR A 12 -20.54 9.27 -16.12
C THR A 12 -20.13 9.73 -17.51
N ASN A 13 -20.48 10.95 -17.91
CA ASN A 13 -20.22 11.45 -19.25
C ASN A 13 -18.81 12.03 -19.43
N THR A 14 -18.00 12.02 -18.37
CA THR A 14 -16.59 12.42 -18.45
C THR A 14 -15.86 11.57 -19.49
N ASP A 15 -15.25 12.23 -20.47
CA ASP A 15 -14.36 11.64 -21.48
C ASP A 15 -12.90 11.72 -21.00
N TYR A 16 -12.48 10.70 -20.29
CA TYR A 16 -11.12 10.65 -19.70
C TYR A 16 -9.99 10.61 -20.74
N ARG A 17 -10.26 10.27 -22.02
CA ARG A 17 -9.27 10.38 -23.08
C ARG A 17 -9.00 11.84 -23.43
N LYS A 18 -10.08 12.67 -23.50
CA LYS A 18 -9.94 14.12 -23.67
C LYS A 18 -9.29 14.77 -22.45
N VAL A 19 -9.68 14.34 -21.24
CA VAL A 19 -9.02 14.77 -19.99
C VAL A 19 -7.52 14.51 -20.05
N LYS A 20 -7.10 13.30 -20.43
CA LYS A 20 -5.68 12.95 -20.59
C LYS A 20 -4.99 13.80 -21.66
N ALA A 21 -5.63 14.00 -22.80
CA ALA A 21 -5.12 14.83 -23.90
C ALA A 21 -4.98 16.32 -23.52
N SER A 22 -5.72 16.79 -22.50
CA SER A 22 -5.62 18.14 -21.93
C SER A 22 -4.42 18.32 -20.97
N GLY A 23 -3.58 17.30 -20.83
CA GLY A 23 -2.40 17.36 -19.96
C GLY A 23 -2.67 16.99 -18.49
N ILE A 24 -3.82 16.39 -18.20
CA ILE A 24 -4.10 15.81 -16.89
C ILE A 24 -3.47 14.41 -16.82
N ASP A 25 -2.71 14.15 -15.77
CA ASP A 25 -2.01 12.88 -15.57
C ASP A 25 -2.67 11.98 -14.54
N VAL A 26 -3.38 12.59 -13.60
CA VAL A 26 -3.91 11.93 -12.39
C VAL A 26 -5.39 12.28 -12.23
N VAL A 27 -6.16 11.29 -11.74
CA VAL A 27 -7.52 11.52 -11.28
C VAL A 27 -7.70 10.90 -9.88
N LEU A 28 -8.24 11.67 -8.95
CA LEU A 28 -8.70 11.18 -7.65
C LEU A 28 -10.22 11.02 -7.72
N ILE A 29 -10.73 9.84 -7.40
CA ILE A 29 -12.14 9.49 -7.59
C ILE A 29 -12.78 9.20 -6.25
N ARG A 30 -13.90 9.86 -5.93
CA ARG A 30 -14.64 9.53 -4.72
C ARG A 30 -15.12 8.09 -4.76
N ALA A 31 -14.68 7.27 -3.82
CA ALA A 31 -15.12 5.89 -3.70
C ALA A 31 -16.47 5.78 -2.98
N GLY A 32 -16.70 6.67 -2.00
CA GLY A 32 -17.92 6.70 -1.21
C GLY A 32 -17.80 7.63 -0.01
N PHE A 33 -18.66 7.41 0.97
CA PHE A 33 -18.77 8.22 2.18
C PHE A 33 -19.41 7.42 3.32
N GLY A 34 -19.21 7.88 4.57
CA GLY A 34 -19.89 7.30 5.74
C GLY A 34 -19.47 5.87 6.07
N ASN A 35 -20.23 5.20 6.91
CA ASN A 35 -19.83 3.97 7.58
C ASN A 35 -20.44 2.68 7.01
N SER A 36 -21.05 2.73 5.83
CA SER A 36 -21.66 1.59 5.13
C SER A 36 -21.14 1.46 3.72
N SER A 37 -20.86 0.24 3.28
CA SER A 37 -20.49 -0.05 1.90
C SER A 37 -21.61 0.22 0.89
N SER A 38 -22.86 0.40 1.33
CA SER A 38 -23.97 0.88 0.50
C SER A 38 -23.88 2.37 0.20
N GLN A 39 -23.06 3.13 0.93
CA GLN A 39 -22.79 4.56 0.72
C GLN A 39 -21.61 4.77 -0.26
N TYR A 40 -21.45 3.88 -1.22
CA TYR A 40 -20.48 4.06 -2.30
C TYR A 40 -20.95 5.15 -3.28
N ASP A 41 -19.98 5.82 -3.90
CA ASP A 41 -20.30 6.73 -5.00
C ASP A 41 -20.80 5.92 -6.21
N LYS A 42 -22.04 6.16 -6.61
CA LYS A 42 -22.73 5.39 -7.67
C LYS A 42 -21.98 5.32 -9.00
N TYR A 43 -21.09 6.27 -9.26
CA TYR A 43 -20.31 6.35 -10.50
C TYR A 43 -18.85 5.97 -10.33
N PHE A 44 -18.41 5.63 -9.11
CA PHE A 44 -17.03 5.26 -8.84
C PHE A 44 -16.50 4.15 -9.75
N ALA A 45 -17.22 3.04 -9.84
CA ALA A 45 -16.77 1.89 -10.63
C ALA A 45 -16.63 2.25 -12.13
N THR A 46 -17.59 3.02 -12.66
CA THR A 46 -17.58 3.47 -14.06
C THR A 46 -16.44 4.45 -14.32
N ASN A 47 -16.28 5.45 -13.47
CA ASN A 47 -15.21 6.46 -13.60
C ASN A 47 -13.83 5.82 -13.44
N TYR A 48 -13.67 4.90 -12.49
CA TYR A 48 -12.42 4.13 -12.31
C TYR A 48 -12.04 3.38 -13.60
N GLN A 49 -12.96 2.62 -14.21
CA GLN A 49 -12.68 1.84 -15.42
C GLN A 49 -12.36 2.75 -16.62
N LYS A 50 -13.11 3.83 -16.81
CA LYS A 50 -12.88 4.78 -17.89
C LYS A 50 -11.54 5.49 -17.76
N ALA A 51 -11.21 5.98 -16.55
CA ALA A 51 -9.94 6.63 -16.26
C ALA A 51 -8.74 5.68 -16.47
N LYS A 52 -8.86 4.44 -16.00
CA LYS A 52 -7.85 3.39 -16.18
C LYS A 52 -7.63 3.08 -17.67
N SER A 53 -8.72 2.94 -18.44
CA SER A 53 -8.65 2.69 -19.88
C SER A 53 -8.05 3.86 -20.67
N ALA A 54 -8.15 5.09 -20.15
CA ALA A 54 -7.53 6.27 -20.72
C ALA A 54 -6.04 6.44 -20.35
N GLY A 55 -5.49 5.55 -19.50
CA GLY A 55 -4.09 5.60 -19.07
C GLY A 55 -3.81 6.72 -18.05
N LEU A 56 -4.81 7.18 -17.31
CA LEU A 56 -4.64 8.08 -16.17
C LEU A 56 -4.16 7.30 -14.96
N LYS A 57 -3.34 7.94 -14.12
CA LYS A 57 -3.02 7.46 -12.79
C LYS A 57 -4.19 7.72 -11.84
N ILE A 58 -4.51 6.76 -11.00
CA ILE A 58 -5.73 6.78 -10.21
C ILE A 58 -5.42 6.81 -8.72
N GLY A 59 -6.02 7.76 -7.99
CA GLY A 59 -6.23 7.76 -6.56
C GLY A 59 -7.71 7.63 -6.24
N ALA A 60 -8.03 7.48 -4.96
CA ALA A 60 -9.40 7.53 -4.50
C ALA A 60 -9.51 8.28 -3.18
N TYR A 61 -10.73 8.73 -2.84
CA TYR A 61 -11.00 9.31 -1.55
C TYR A 61 -12.35 8.84 -0.96
N TRP A 62 -12.46 8.96 0.34
CA TRP A 62 -13.63 8.60 1.13
C TRP A 62 -14.03 9.77 2.03
N TYR A 63 -15.23 10.29 1.82
CA TYR A 63 -15.76 11.42 2.58
C TYR A 63 -16.22 10.96 3.97
N SER A 64 -15.81 11.65 5.01
CA SER A 64 -16.04 11.27 6.40
C SER A 64 -17.26 11.94 7.01
N TYR A 65 -18.02 11.14 7.74
CA TYR A 65 -19.03 11.58 8.73
C TYR A 65 -18.71 11.02 10.12
N ALA A 66 -17.51 10.52 10.36
CA ALA A 66 -17.16 9.83 11.59
C ALA A 66 -17.18 10.74 12.81
N SER A 67 -17.97 10.41 13.79
CA SER A 67 -18.05 11.11 15.08
C SER A 67 -17.16 10.50 16.17
N SER A 68 -16.49 9.38 15.86
CA SER A 68 -15.62 8.64 16.78
C SER A 68 -14.56 7.82 16.02
N VAL A 69 -13.56 7.35 16.76
CA VAL A 69 -12.54 6.41 16.25
C VAL A 69 -13.19 5.13 15.71
N GLU A 70 -14.23 4.63 16.38
CA GLU A 70 -14.93 3.42 15.92
C GLU A 70 -15.75 3.67 14.65
N ASP A 71 -16.31 4.88 14.47
CA ASP A 71 -16.93 5.27 13.20
C ASP A 71 -15.90 5.29 12.08
N ALA A 72 -14.75 5.91 12.29
CA ALA A 72 -13.66 5.95 11.32
C ALA A 72 -13.19 4.55 10.89
N LYS A 73 -13.11 3.60 11.82
CA LYS A 73 -12.81 2.20 11.51
C LYS A 73 -13.92 1.54 10.67
N ARG A 74 -15.19 1.85 10.95
CA ARG A 74 -16.31 1.36 10.13
C ARG A 74 -16.28 1.97 8.72
N GLU A 75 -16.00 3.27 8.61
CA GLU A 75 -15.81 3.94 7.32
C GLU A 75 -14.65 3.32 6.51
N ALA A 76 -13.53 3.04 7.16
CA ALA A 76 -12.41 2.34 6.52
C ALA A 76 -12.79 0.94 6.04
N ALA A 77 -13.54 0.18 6.83
CA ALA A 77 -14.03 -1.14 6.44
C ALA A 77 -14.97 -1.06 5.23
N ALA A 78 -15.89 -0.08 5.21
CA ALA A 78 -16.78 0.19 4.09
C ALA A 78 -15.98 0.58 2.82
N CYS A 79 -15.02 1.48 2.95
CA CYS A 79 -14.11 1.88 1.88
C CYS A 79 -13.37 0.66 1.29
N LEU A 80 -12.76 -0.17 2.13
CA LEU A 80 -12.05 -1.38 1.72
C LEU A 80 -12.93 -2.37 0.95
N GLN A 81 -14.20 -2.49 1.29
CA GLN A 81 -15.16 -3.32 0.54
C GLN A 81 -15.40 -2.75 -0.86
N VAL A 82 -15.61 -1.43 -0.98
CA VAL A 82 -15.87 -0.75 -2.25
C VAL A 82 -14.68 -0.80 -3.21
N ILE A 83 -13.47 -0.65 -2.66
CA ILE A 83 -12.24 -0.64 -3.48
C ILE A 83 -11.64 -2.03 -3.69
N LYS A 84 -12.24 -3.08 -3.13
CA LYS A 84 -11.75 -4.45 -3.24
C LYS A 84 -11.50 -4.87 -4.70
N GLY A 85 -10.34 -5.46 -4.95
CA GLY A 85 -9.95 -5.94 -6.28
C GLY A 85 -9.52 -4.84 -7.26
N LYS A 86 -9.44 -3.57 -6.82
CA LYS A 86 -8.94 -2.46 -7.64
C LYS A 86 -7.50 -2.11 -7.26
N SER A 87 -6.76 -1.57 -8.21
CA SER A 87 -5.39 -1.07 -8.01
C SER A 87 -5.37 0.44 -8.18
N PHE A 88 -4.59 1.12 -7.34
CA PHE A 88 -4.46 2.56 -7.35
C PHE A 88 -3.00 2.96 -7.49
N ASP A 89 -2.72 4.03 -8.22
CA ASP A 89 -1.38 4.59 -8.38
C ASP A 89 -1.05 5.56 -7.24
N LEU A 90 -2.06 6.14 -6.60
CA LEU A 90 -1.95 7.07 -5.48
C LEU A 90 -2.58 6.50 -4.20
N PRO A 91 -2.34 7.13 -3.02
CA PRO A 91 -3.01 6.76 -1.78
C PRO A 91 -4.54 6.84 -1.85
N ILE A 92 -5.19 6.18 -0.90
CA ILE A 92 -6.60 6.36 -0.58
C ILE A 92 -6.68 7.45 0.47
N TYR A 93 -7.35 8.55 0.14
CA TYR A 93 -7.43 9.72 1.02
C TYR A 93 -8.70 9.70 1.86
N TYR A 94 -8.54 10.06 3.11
CA TYR A 94 -9.64 10.34 4.02
C TYR A 94 -9.96 11.82 3.98
N ASP A 95 -11.15 12.16 3.55
CA ASP A 95 -11.63 13.50 3.30
C ASP A 95 -12.33 14.04 4.55
N LEU A 96 -11.70 14.99 5.22
CA LEU A 96 -12.12 15.58 6.50
C LEU A 96 -12.43 17.06 6.33
N GLU A 97 -13.71 17.38 6.14
CA GLU A 97 -14.19 18.75 5.98
C GLU A 97 -15.56 19.00 6.67
N GLU A 98 -16.19 17.95 7.23
CA GLU A 98 -17.47 18.07 7.92
C GLU A 98 -17.35 18.89 9.20
N GLN A 99 -18.14 19.97 9.31
CA GLN A 99 -18.13 20.87 10.45
C GLN A 99 -18.51 20.16 11.75
N SER A 100 -19.36 19.18 11.70
CA SER A 100 -19.74 18.35 12.85
C SER A 100 -18.55 17.59 13.45
N ILE A 101 -17.59 17.15 12.60
CA ILE A 101 -16.36 16.50 13.05
C ILE A 101 -15.42 17.53 13.66
N ALA A 102 -15.29 18.73 13.07
CA ALA A 102 -14.45 19.81 13.60
C ALA A 102 -14.78 20.16 15.05
N SER A 103 -16.06 20.11 15.42
CA SER A 103 -16.56 20.38 16.77
C SER A 103 -16.10 19.39 17.84
N LEU A 104 -15.59 18.20 17.44
CA LEU A 104 -15.08 17.18 18.36
C LEU A 104 -13.72 17.52 18.95
N GLY A 105 -13.06 18.54 18.43
CA GLY A 105 -11.77 19.04 18.90
C GLY A 105 -10.55 18.33 18.32
N TYR A 106 -9.43 19.02 18.39
CA TYR A 106 -8.13 18.72 17.74
C TYR A 106 -7.65 17.27 17.95
N GLY A 107 -7.67 16.79 19.19
CA GLY A 107 -7.20 15.44 19.51
C GLY A 107 -8.09 14.35 18.91
N THR A 108 -9.42 14.53 19.02
CA THR A 108 -10.40 13.57 18.50
C THR A 108 -10.36 13.50 16.98
N CYS A 109 -10.33 14.66 16.30
CA CYS A 109 -10.23 14.71 14.83
C CYS A 109 -8.95 14.01 14.33
N THR A 110 -7.82 14.24 14.99
CA THR A 110 -6.55 13.58 14.66
C THR A 110 -6.63 12.06 14.85
N ASN A 111 -7.25 11.60 15.93
CA ASN A 111 -7.44 10.17 16.20
C ASN A 111 -8.39 9.50 15.18
N ILE A 112 -9.44 10.19 14.76
CA ILE A 112 -10.34 9.77 13.68
C ILE A 112 -9.57 9.59 12.37
N ALA A 113 -8.80 10.62 11.96
CA ALA A 113 -7.95 10.55 10.77
C ALA A 113 -6.97 9.37 10.82
N THR A 114 -6.29 9.23 11.95
CA THR A 114 -5.32 8.14 12.18
C THR A 114 -5.97 6.76 12.09
N ALA A 115 -7.14 6.58 12.72
CA ALA A 115 -7.83 5.28 12.75
C ALA A 115 -8.26 4.81 11.36
N PHE A 116 -8.80 5.71 10.54
CA PHE A 116 -9.13 5.39 9.15
C PHE A 116 -7.86 5.03 8.35
N CYS A 117 -6.85 5.91 8.37
CA CYS A 117 -5.63 5.72 7.60
C CYS A 117 -4.90 4.42 7.99
N ASP A 118 -4.81 4.10 9.28
CA ASP A 118 -4.21 2.85 9.74
C ASP A 118 -4.98 1.62 9.27
N ALA A 119 -6.31 1.69 9.26
CA ALA A 119 -7.14 0.59 8.76
C ALA A 119 -6.98 0.39 7.25
N ILE A 120 -6.90 1.48 6.46
CA ILE A 120 -6.62 1.43 5.02
C ILE A 120 -5.22 0.82 4.76
N VAL A 121 -4.22 1.25 5.53
CA VAL A 121 -2.85 0.70 5.44
C VAL A 121 -2.84 -0.79 5.78
N LYS A 122 -3.52 -1.20 6.86
CA LYS A 122 -3.69 -2.62 7.23
C LYS A 122 -4.42 -3.42 6.14
N GLY A 123 -5.35 -2.77 5.43
CA GLY A 123 -6.09 -3.36 4.29
C GLY A 123 -5.28 -3.50 3.01
N GLY A 124 -4.01 -3.06 3.02
CA GLY A 124 -3.14 -3.27 1.86
C GLY A 124 -3.06 -2.06 0.92
N PHE A 125 -3.45 -0.85 1.34
CA PHE A 125 -3.38 0.35 0.52
C PHE A 125 -2.54 1.43 1.19
N ARG A 126 -1.92 2.31 0.41
CA ARG A 126 -1.36 3.56 0.96
C ARG A 126 -2.50 4.47 1.35
N SER A 127 -2.31 5.27 2.38
CA SER A 127 -3.33 6.20 2.83
C SER A 127 -2.82 7.64 2.95
N GLY A 128 -3.74 8.58 2.89
CA GLY A 128 -3.50 9.99 3.07
C GLY A 128 -4.70 10.69 3.72
N VAL A 129 -4.51 11.95 4.04
CA VAL A 129 -5.55 12.82 4.60
C VAL A 129 -5.73 14.00 3.66
N TYR A 130 -6.98 14.26 3.27
CA TYR A 130 -7.41 15.49 2.63
C TYR A 130 -8.12 16.38 3.65
N ALA A 131 -7.73 17.62 3.65
CA ALA A 131 -8.41 18.69 4.36
C ALA A 131 -7.96 20.06 3.83
N ASN A 132 -8.70 21.11 4.15
CA ASN A 132 -8.26 22.46 3.86
C ASN A 132 -7.24 22.98 4.90
N ALA A 133 -6.58 24.09 4.58
CA ALA A 133 -5.54 24.69 5.43
C ALA A 133 -6.02 25.01 6.85
N ASN A 134 -7.29 25.45 7.01
CA ASN A 134 -7.88 25.73 8.32
C ASN A 134 -7.99 24.44 9.17
N TRP A 135 -8.42 23.34 8.55
CA TRP A 135 -8.49 22.05 9.23
C TRP A 135 -7.13 21.56 9.72
N PHE A 136 -6.13 21.59 8.84
CA PHE A 136 -4.76 21.21 9.22
C PHE A 136 -4.16 22.09 10.30
N SER A 137 -4.53 23.38 10.36
CA SER A 137 -4.02 24.31 11.37
C SER A 137 -4.71 24.19 12.72
N ASN A 138 -6.03 23.95 12.72
CA ASN A 138 -6.86 24.11 13.93
C ASN A 138 -7.46 22.82 14.47
N TYR A 139 -7.66 21.80 13.64
CA TYR A 139 -8.39 20.57 14.02
C TYR A 139 -7.58 19.30 13.87
N LEU A 140 -6.44 19.32 13.21
CA LEU A 140 -5.63 18.14 12.95
C LEU A 140 -4.18 18.34 13.38
N ASN A 141 -3.56 17.34 13.97
CA ASN A 141 -2.12 17.32 14.18
C ASN A 141 -1.39 17.07 12.86
N TYR A 142 -1.26 18.13 12.05
CA TYR A 142 -0.61 18.05 10.75
C TYR A 142 0.76 17.37 10.82
N ASN A 143 1.61 17.74 11.78
CA ASN A 143 2.97 17.19 11.89
C ASN A 143 2.97 15.69 12.19
N ALA A 144 2.04 15.19 12.99
CA ALA A 144 1.92 13.78 13.26
C ALA A 144 1.39 13.00 12.04
N LEU A 145 0.40 13.56 11.35
CA LEU A 145 -0.19 12.95 10.16
C LEU A 145 0.81 12.94 8.98
N ALA A 146 1.49 14.06 8.70
CA ALA A 146 2.44 14.18 7.60
C ALA A 146 3.69 13.29 7.75
N LYS A 147 4.03 12.88 8.98
CA LYS A 147 5.09 11.88 9.21
C LYS A 147 4.71 10.47 8.78
N LYS A 148 3.41 10.18 8.71
CA LYS A 148 2.90 8.82 8.58
C LYS A 148 2.10 8.60 7.30
N TYR A 149 1.41 9.61 6.83
CA TYR A 149 0.49 9.56 5.70
C TYR A 149 0.75 10.66 4.70
N SER A 150 0.27 10.46 3.47
CA SER A 150 0.28 11.49 2.45
C SER A 150 -0.68 12.63 2.79
N ILE A 151 -0.32 13.86 2.45
CA ILE A 151 -1.14 15.05 2.70
C ILE A 151 -1.66 15.60 1.36
N TRP A 152 -2.98 15.72 1.27
CA TRP A 152 -3.68 16.40 0.18
C TRP A 152 -4.33 17.66 0.76
N LEU A 153 -3.73 18.81 0.45
CA LEU A 153 -4.12 20.09 0.98
C LEU A 153 -5.07 20.84 0.03
N ALA A 154 -6.23 21.25 0.49
CA ALA A 154 -7.07 22.21 -0.20
C ALA A 154 -6.75 23.64 0.28
N GLN A 155 -6.31 24.46 -0.64
CA GLN A 155 -6.11 25.90 -0.44
C GLN A 155 -6.23 26.60 -1.79
N TRP A 156 -7.41 27.14 -2.05
CA TRP A 156 -7.74 27.77 -3.34
C TRP A 156 -7.14 29.16 -3.42
N SER A 157 -5.92 29.22 -3.89
CA SER A 157 -5.10 30.44 -4.01
C SER A 157 -3.98 30.24 -5.02
N SER A 158 -3.16 31.24 -5.24
CA SER A 158 -1.98 31.15 -6.12
C SER A 158 -0.75 30.50 -5.44
N TYR A 159 -0.82 30.21 -4.15
CA TYR A 159 0.23 29.54 -3.37
C TYR A 159 -0.40 28.81 -2.19
N HIS A 160 0.32 27.87 -1.59
CA HIS A 160 -0.10 27.22 -0.36
C HIS A 160 0.90 27.46 0.78
N THR A 161 0.40 27.34 2.00
CA THR A 161 1.13 27.73 3.22
C THR A 161 1.73 26.54 3.98
N MET A 162 1.39 25.32 3.59
CA MET A 162 1.78 24.08 4.26
C MET A 162 2.37 23.12 3.24
N LYS A 163 3.42 22.38 3.61
CA LYS A 163 3.96 21.32 2.74
C LYS A 163 2.91 20.25 2.52
N CYS A 164 2.73 19.84 1.27
CA CYS A 164 1.78 18.78 0.90
C CYS A 164 2.35 17.88 -0.21
N ASP A 165 1.70 16.75 -0.45
CA ASP A 165 2.03 15.90 -1.57
C ASP A 165 1.14 16.20 -2.77
N ILE A 166 -0.10 16.61 -2.50
CA ILE A 166 -1.05 17.10 -3.49
C ILE A 166 -1.64 18.40 -3.00
N TRP A 167 -1.71 19.38 -3.87
CA TRP A 167 -2.35 20.67 -3.63
C TRP A 167 -3.59 20.82 -4.53
N GLN A 168 -4.78 20.95 -3.91
CA GLN A 168 -6.00 21.36 -4.59
C GLN A 168 -6.04 22.90 -4.57
N TYR A 169 -5.85 23.49 -5.75
CA TYR A 169 -5.70 24.94 -5.87
C TYR A 169 -6.94 25.66 -6.40
N SER A 170 -7.94 24.94 -6.89
CA SER A 170 -9.19 25.49 -7.41
C SER A 170 -10.30 24.45 -7.39
N ASP A 171 -11.52 24.91 -7.15
CA ASP A 171 -12.79 24.14 -7.22
C ASP A 171 -13.59 24.42 -8.52
N SER A 172 -13.06 25.28 -9.37
CA SER A 172 -13.79 25.84 -10.53
C SER A 172 -13.02 25.76 -11.85
N GLY A 173 -12.17 24.73 -11.98
CA GLY A 173 -11.41 24.49 -13.20
C GLY A 173 -12.28 24.00 -14.36
N MET A 174 -11.84 24.27 -15.57
CA MET A 174 -12.45 23.72 -16.80
C MET A 174 -11.46 22.83 -17.53
N VAL A 175 -11.84 21.57 -17.75
CA VAL A 175 -10.99 20.59 -18.43
C VAL A 175 -11.77 19.97 -19.59
N ASN A 176 -11.17 19.94 -20.77
CA ASN A 176 -11.81 19.30 -21.92
C ASN A 176 -12.09 17.83 -21.61
N GLY A 177 -13.32 17.40 -21.80
CA GLY A 177 -13.79 16.06 -21.47
C GLY A 177 -14.57 15.98 -20.15
N VAL A 178 -14.57 17.02 -19.32
CA VAL A 178 -15.46 17.15 -18.16
C VAL A 178 -16.56 18.15 -18.48
N SER A 179 -17.79 17.84 -18.10
CA SER A 179 -18.91 18.77 -18.21
C SER A 179 -19.03 19.61 -16.94
N GLY A 180 -18.97 20.93 -17.07
CA GLY A 180 -18.99 21.85 -15.94
C GLY A 180 -17.63 22.01 -15.26
N TYR A 181 -17.65 22.50 -14.02
CA TYR A 181 -16.46 22.72 -13.22
C TYR A 181 -15.94 21.43 -12.59
N VAL A 182 -14.63 21.41 -12.37
CA VAL A 182 -13.94 20.30 -11.72
C VAL A 182 -12.80 20.82 -10.84
N ASP A 183 -12.55 20.14 -9.76
CA ASP A 183 -11.47 20.47 -8.83
C ASP A 183 -10.12 20.20 -9.46
N MET A 184 -9.25 21.22 -9.36
CA MET A 184 -7.93 21.20 -9.98
C MET A 184 -6.85 20.99 -8.93
N ASN A 185 -5.97 20.08 -9.23
CA ASN A 185 -4.91 19.69 -8.31
C ASN A 185 -3.54 19.69 -8.97
N GLU A 186 -2.51 19.83 -8.15
CA GLU A 186 -1.14 19.57 -8.52
C GLU A 186 -0.51 18.51 -7.59
N VAL A 187 0.01 17.44 -8.19
CA VAL A 187 0.82 16.46 -7.46
C VAL A 187 2.24 17.00 -7.40
N GLU A 188 2.65 17.48 -6.24
CA GLU A 188 3.97 18.08 -5.99
C GLU A 188 5.01 17.01 -5.64
N ASN A 189 4.61 16.03 -4.84
CA ASN A 189 5.47 14.90 -4.48
C ASN A 189 5.17 13.68 -5.34
N THR A 190 5.88 13.52 -6.44
CA THR A 190 5.70 12.38 -7.34
C THR A 190 6.13 11.02 -6.75
N SER A 191 6.80 11.00 -5.59
CA SER A 191 7.16 9.75 -4.91
C SER A 191 5.94 9.02 -4.32
N ILE A 192 4.80 9.72 -4.18
CA ILE A 192 3.53 9.09 -3.81
C ILE A 192 2.90 8.32 -4.97
N ILE A 193 3.42 8.47 -6.18
CA ILE A 193 2.95 7.74 -7.37
C ILE A 193 3.73 6.43 -7.48
N GLY A 194 3.02 5.36 -7.54
CA GLY A 194 3.57 4.00 -7.66
C GLY A 194 2.51 3.04 -7.16
N GLY A 195 2.25 1.96 -7.88
CA GLY A 195 1.14 1.05 -7.59
C GLY A 195 1.04 0.66 -6.11
N ASN A 196 -0.12 0.21 -5.72
CA ASN A 196 -0.43 -0.26 -4.37
C ASN A 196 0.63 -1.24 -3.87
N THR A 197 1.61 -0.72 -3.24
CA THR A 197 2.27 -1.40 -2.15
C THR A 197 2.09 -0.46 -0.96
N PRO A 198 1.17 -0.79 -0.04
CA PRO A 198 1.38 -0.32 1.29
C PRO A 198 2.76 -0.82 1.66
N THR A 199 3.60 0.03 2.18
CA THR A 199 4.62 -0.44 3.09
C THR A 199 3.93 -0.83 4.42
N VAL A 200 2.99 -1.77 4.38
CA VAL A 200 2.87 -2.67 5.51
C VAL A 200 4.18 -3.40 5.46
N THR A 201 5.08 -3.05 6.35
CA THR A 201 6.28 -3.87 6.54
C THR A 201 5.74 -5.27 6.76
N PRO A 202 5.95 -6.23 5.83
CA PRO A 202 5.41 -7.55 5.99
C PRO A 202 5.93 -8.10 7.32
N THR A 203 5.05 -8.71 8.08
CA THR A 203 5.37 -9.27 9.40
C THR A 203 5.41 -10.78 9.32
N THR A 204 5.87 -11.43 10.37
CA THR A 204 5.79 -12.89 10.49
C THR A 204 4.36 -13.40 10.27
N ALA A 205 3.33 -12.68 10.75
CA ALA A 205 1.92 -13.04 10.51
C ALA A 205 1.56 -13.01 9.01
N THR A 206 2.12 -12.07 8.24
CA THR A 206 1.97 -12.04 6.78
C THR A 206 2.54 -13.31 6.13
N VAL A 207 3.73 -13.71 6.57
CA VAL A 207 4.41 -14.92 6.09
C VAL A 207 3.63 -16.18 6.48
N GLN A 208 3.18 -16.30 7.73
CA GLN A 208 2.36 -17.42 8.21
C GLN A 208 1.07 -17.57 7.42
N SER A 209 0.35 -16.47 7.18
CA SER A 209 -0.87 -16.45 6.38
C SER A 209 -0.61 -16.89 4.94
N TRP A 210 0.50 -16.43 4.35
CA TRP A 210 0.91 -16.82 2.99
C TRP A 210 1.28 -18.32 2.91
N LEU A 211 2.02 -18.85 3.89
CA LEU A 211 2.38 -20.26 3.98
C LEU A 211 1.12 -21.14 4.08
N ASN A 212 0.17 -20.75 4.94
CA ASN A 212 -1.11 -21.46 5.06
C ASN A 212 -1.88 -21.45 3.75
N LYS A 213 -2.00 -20.30 3.10
CA LYS A 213 -2.72 -20.16 1.82
C LYS A 213 -2.04 -20.93 0.68
N THR A 214 -0.72 -20.93 0.64
CA THR A 214 0.05 -21.50 -0.50
C THR A 214 0.28 -23.00 -0.35
N TYR A 215 0.51 -23.47 0.89
CA TYR A 215 0.95 -24.83 1.16
C TYR A 215 0.04 -25.61 2.11
N ASN A 216 -1.04 -24.99 2.61
CA ASN A 216 -2.02 -25.57 3.54
C ASN A 216 -1.36 -26.20 4.78
N CYS A 217 -0.42 -25.49 5.40
CA CYS A 217 0.40 -26.05 6.48
C CYS A 217 -0.18 -25.90 7.90
N GLY A 218 -1.31 -25.17 8.06
CA GLY A 218 -2.03 -25.07 9.33
C GLY A 218 -1.27 -24.34 10.46
N LEU A 219 -0.42 -23.36 10.12
CA LEU A 219 0.24 -22.53 11.10
C LEU A 219 -0.76 -21.63 11.83
N GLU A 220 -0.57 -21.45 13.13
CA GLU A 220 -1.18 -20.35 13.86
C GLU A 220 -0.60 -19.02 13.35
N VAL A 221 -1.47 -18.02 13.12
CA VAL A 221 -1.06 -16.68 12.64
C VAL A 221 -0.89 -15.77 13.86
N ASP A 222 0.15 -16.04 14.63
CA ASP A 222 0.44 -15.39 15.93
C ASP A 222 1.51 -14.30 15.85
N ASN A 223 2.08 -14.07 14.66
CA ASN A 223 3.19 -13.16 14.43
C ASN A 223 4.50 -13.56 15.12
N VAL A 224 4.65 -14.80 15.57
CA VAL A 224 5.86 -15.32 16.22
C VAL A 224 6.70 -16.13 15.22
N TYR A 225 7.96 -15.73 15.02
CA TYR A 225 8.90 -16.52 14.24
C TYR A 225 9.51 -17.62 15.10
N GLY A 226 8.81 -18.74 15.19
CA GLY A 226 9.25 -19.91 15.95
C GLY A 226 9.67 -21.08 15.05
N VAL A 227 10.02 -22.19 15.69
CA VAL A 227 10.49 -23.44 15.03
C VAL A 227 9.51 -23.92 13.96
N LYS A 228 8.18 -23.87 14.23
CA LYS A 228 7.14 -24.30 13.27
C LYS A 228 7.13 -23.42 12.02
N THR A 229 7.13 -22.10 12.19
CA THR A 229 7.14 -21.15 11.05
C THR A 229 8.40 -21.33 10.22
N ARG A 230 9.57 -21.45 10.86
CA ARG A 230 10.84 -21.71 10.18
C ARG A 230 10.81 -23.01 9.38
N ALA A 231 10.34 -24.10 9.98
CA ALA A 231 10.23 -25.40 9.30
C ALA A 231 9.35 -25.33 8.07
N GLU A 232 8.20 -24.62 8.13
CA GLU A 232 7.31 -24.45 6.97
C GLU A 232 7.93 -23.59 5.86
N ILE A 233 8.73 -22.57 6.19
CA ILE A 233 9.51 -21.81 5.19
C ILE A 233 10.52 -22.73 4.50
N ILE A 234 11.22 -23.60 5.26
CA ILE A 234 12.18 -24.56 4.69
C ILE A 234 11.46 -25.58 3.81
N LYS A 235 10.31 -26.11 4.23
CA LYS A 235 9.47 -26.99 3.36
C LYS A 235 9.05 -26.28 2.08
N GLY A 236 8.68 -24.99 2.17
CA GLY A 236 8.41 -24.15 1.00
C GLY A 236 9.61 -24.06 0.06
N LEU A 237 10.82 -23.87 0.61
CA LEU A 237 12.07 -23.89 -0.15
C LEU A 237 12.28 -25.21 -0.87
N GLN A 238 12.15 -26.34 -0.16
CA GLN A 238 12.32 -27.69 -0.72
C GLN A 238 11.33 -27.94 -1.85
N ARG A 239 10.04 -27.56 -1.67
CA ARG A 239 9.02 -27.65 -2.74
C ARG A 239 9.39 -26.85 -3.98
N VAL A 240 9.82 -25.59 -3.80
CA VAL A 240 10.22 -24.73 -4.91
C VAL A 240 11.44 -25.28 -5.65
N LEU A 241 12.44 -25.78 -4.92
CA LEU A 241 13.63 -26.39 -5.51
C LEU A 241 13.28 -27.66 -6.30
N ASN A 242 12.37 -28.48 -5.77
CA ASN A 242 11.89 -29.66 -6.45
C ASN A 242 11.16 -29.33 -7.76
N VAL A 243 10.23 -28.37 -7.71
CA VAL A 243 9.43 -27.98 -8.88
C VAL A 243 10.30 -27.31 -9.94
N LYS A 244 11.09 -26.31 -9.52
CA LYS A 244 11.84 -25.47 -10.47
C LYS A 244 13.12 -26.11 -11.00
N TYR A 245 13.81 -26.90 -10.15
CA TYR A 245 15.15 -27.43 -10.47
C TYR A 245 15.20 -28.96 -10.40
N LYS A 246 14.06 -29.63 -10.16
CA LYS A 246 13.95 -31.10 -10.06
C LYS A 246 14.95 -31.70 -9.06
N ALA A 247 15.08 -31.07 -7.89
CA ALA A 247 16.11 -31.38 -6.90
C ALA A 247 15.86 -32.71 -6.15
N ASN A 248 14.65 -33.28 -6.24
CA ASN A 248 14.25 -34.54 -5.58
C ASN A 248 14.52 -34.56 -4.07
N LEU A 249 14.27 -33.41 -3.40
CA LEU A 249 14.43 -33.28 -1.95
C LEU A 249 13.22 -33.88 -1.21
N VAL A 250 13.48 -34.48 -0.07
CA VAL A 250 12.44 -34.78 0.91
C VAL A 250 11.95 -33.44 1.48
N VAL A 251 10.63 -33.24 1.55
CA VAL A 251 10.01 -32.01 2.09
C VAL A 251 9.77 -32.20 3.59
N ASP A 252 10.86 -32.13 4.37
CA ASP A 252 10.87 -32.42 5.80
C ASP A 252 11.01 -31.17 6.70
N GLY A 253 11.33 -30.00 6.11
CA GLY A 253 11.56 -28.77 6.85
C GLY A 253 12.95 -28.68 7.49
N ILE A 254 13.89 -29.55 7.09
CA ILE A 254 15.27 -29.55 7.58
C ILE A 254 16.18 -29.01 6.48
N PHE A 255 16.94 -27.95 6.80
CA PHE A 255 17.95 -27.43 5.88
C PHE A 255 19.26 -28.26 6.00
N GLY A 256 19.24 -29.47 5.46
CA GLY A 256 20.37 -30.37 5.44
C GLY A 256 21.29 -30.21 4.23
N VAL A 257 22.32 -31.06 4.14
CA VAL A 257 23.33 -31.05 3.08
C VAL A 257 22.71 -31.10 1.67
N LYS A 258 21.68 -31.95 1.46
CA LYS A 258 21.01 -32.07 0.17
C LYS A 258 20.25 -30.79 -0.21
N THR A 259 19.55 -30.18 0.75
CA THR A 259 18.85 -28.92 0.55
C THR A 259 19.84 -27.80 0.22
N LYS A 260 20.96 -27.71 0.97
CA LYS A 260 22.04 -26.76 0.70
C LYS A 260 22.59 -26.89 -0.72
N ALA A 261 22.94 -28.11 -1.13
CA ALA A 261 23.47 -28.40 -2.47
C ALA A 261 22.50 -28.05 -3.62
N ALA A 262 21.19 -28.14 -3.38
CA ALA A 262 20.16 -27.81 -4.34
C ALA A 262 19.92 -26.30 -4.51
N VAL A 263 20.27 -25.46 -3.53
CA VAL A 263 20.12 -24.01 -3.59
C VAL A 263 20.83 -23.44 -4.82
N ARG A 264 20.13 -22.56 -5.53
CA ARG A 264 20.67 -21.76 -6.63
C ARG A 264 20.72 -20.29 -6.21
N PRO A 265 21.75 -19.54 -6.61
CA PRO A 265 21.87 -18.14 -6.24
C PRO A 265 20.65 -17.33 -6.68
N LEU A 266 20.12 -16.51 -5.78
CA LEU A 266 19.11 -15.49 -6.05
C LEU A 266 19.76 -14.11 -6.06
N LYS A 267 19.37 -13.28 -7.02
CA LYS A 267 19.89 -11.92 -7.18
C LYS A 267 18.81 -11.00 -7.69
N LYS A 268 19.06 -9.70 -7.64
CA LYS A 268 18.18 -8.67 -8.21
C LYS A 268 17.68 -9.04 -9.61
N GLY A 269 16.36 -8.89 -9.82
CA GLY A 269 15.64 -9.27 -11.03
C GLY A 269 15.06 -10.70 -11.01
N SER A 270 15.37 -11.52 -9.99
CA SER A 270 14.72 -12.83 -9.82
C SER A 270 13.26 -12.64 -9.39
N LYS A 271 12.33 -13.46 -9.95
CA LYS A 271 10.89 -13.36 -9.68
C LYS A 271 10.25 -14.71 -9.37
N GLY A 272 9.11 -14.68 -8.64
CA GLY A 272 8.27 -15.82 -8.34
C GLY A 272 8.48 -16.45 -6.96
N GLY A 273 8.01 -17.68 -6.76
CA GLY A 273 7.98 -18.32 -5.45
C GLY A 273 9.33 -18.50 -4.75
N TYR A 274 10.42 -18.61 -5.51
CA TYR A 274 11.75 -18.76 -4.91
C TYR A 274 12.22 -17.46 -4.22
N PRO A 275 12.15 -16.26 -4.83
CA PRO A 275 12.32 -15.00 -4.12
C PRO A 275 11.34 -14.82 -2.95
N SER A 276 10.06 -15.26 -3.07
CA SER A 276 9.12 -15.20 -1.93
C SER A 276 9.64 -15.95 -0.71
N ILE A 277 10.27 -17.13 -0.88
CA ILE A 277 10.88 -17.86 0.24
C ILE A 277 12.02 -17.05 0.87
N MET A 278 12.86 -16.39 0.07
CA MET A 278 13.92 -15.51 0.58
C MET A 278 13.35 -14.34 1.38
N GLN A 279 12.34 -13.67 0.81
CA GLN A 279 11.63 -12.59 1.50
C GLN A 279 10.98 -13.08 2.80
N ALA A 280 10.40 -14.29 2.83
CA ALA A 280 9.82 -14.87 4.04
C ALA A 280 10.82 -14.99 5.19
N PHE A 281 12.01 -15.51 4.94
CA PHE A 281 13.07 -15.56 5.95
C PHE A 281 13.46 -14.15 6.44
N LEU A 282 13.74 -13.23 5.50
CA LEU A 282 14.18 -11.88 5.83
C LEU A 282 13.13 -11.11 6.63
N ILE A 283 11.86 -11.22 6.25
CA ILE A 283 10.73 -10.57 6.93
C ILE A 283 10.59 -11.10 8.36
N CYS A 284 10.62 -12.42 8.54
CA CYS A 284 10.53 -13.03 9.87
C CYS A 284 11.70 -12.62 10.77
N LEU A 285 12.84 -12.28 10.21
CA LEU A 285 14.02 -11.76 10.90
C LEU A 285 14.06 -10.23 11.02
N GLY A 286 12.98 -9.54 10.63
CA GLY A 286 12.84 -8.09 10.79
C GLY A 286 13.57 -7.23 9.75
N TYR A 287 13.94 -7.78 8.59
CA TYR A 287 14.54 -7.02 7.50
C TYR A 287 13.49 -6.47 6.53
N ASP A 288 13.61 -5.20 6.15
CA ASP A 288 12.75 -4.57 5.14
C ASP A 288 13.10 -5.06 3.73
N THR A 289 12.23 -5.88 3.16
CA THR A 289 12.34 -6.38 1.78
C THR A 289 11.64 -5.49 0.76
N GLY A 290 10.96 -4.43 1.21
CA GLY A 290 10.15 -3.54 0.37
C GLY A 290 8.77 -4.07 0.01
N GLY A 291 8.43 -5.27 0.47
CA GLY A 291 7.18 -5.98 0.19
C GLY A 291 7.35 -7.48 0.35
N PHE A 292 6.25 -8.21 0.19
CA PHE A 292 6.23 -9.68 0.13
C PHE A 292 5.56 -10.09 -1.19
N ASP A 293 6.25 -9.81 -2.29
CA ASP A 293 5.73 -9.83 -3.66
C ASP A 293 6.38 -10.86 -4.59
N GLY A 294 7.46 -11.51 -4.10
CA GLY A 294 8.23 -12.45 -4.91
C GLY A 294 9.08 -11.77 -5.98
N ASP A 295 9.33 -10.46 -5.86
CA ASP A 295 10.27 -9.73 -6.72
C ASP A 295 11.55 -9.41 -5.93
N PHE A 296 12.69 -9.89 -6.39
CA PHE A 296 13.98 -9.58 -5.79
C PHE A 296 14.44 -8.21 -6.29
N GLY A 297 13.83 -7.15 -5.73
CA GLY A 297 14.13 -5.75 -6.06
C GLY A 297 15.28 -5.16 -5.25
N ASN A 298 15.45 -3.83 -5.33
CA ASN A 298 16.53 -3.10 -4.64
C ASN A 298 16.48 -3.27 -3.10
N LYS A 299 15.29 -3.24 -2.51
CA LYS A 299 15.14 -3.38 -1.05
C LYS A 299 15.45 -4.81 -0.59
N THR A 300 15.01 -5.83 -1.33
CA THR A 300 15.38 -7.23 -1.05
C THR A 300 16.89 -7.44 -1.15
N GLU A 301 17.55 -6.86 -2.16
CA GLU A 301 19.01 -6.89 -2.29
C GLU A 301 19.70 -6.24 -1.10
N SER A 302 19.21 -5.05 -0.67
CA SER A 302 19.75 -4.35 0.50
C SER A 302 19.53 -5.14 1.79
N ALA A 303 18.38 -5.80 1.96
CA ALA A 303 18.08 -6.66 3.10
C ALA A 303 19.04 -7.86 3.15
N VAL A 304 19.31 -8.51 2.00
CA VAL A 304 20.30 -9.60 1.90
C VAL A 304 21.69 -9.11 2.28
N LYS A 305 22.16 -7.96 1.75
CA LYS A 305 23.46 -7.37 2.12
C LYS A 305 23.58 -7.10 3.61
N THR A 306 22.52 -6.51 4.20
CA THR A 306 22.49 -6.22 5.64
C THR A 306 22.54 -7.50 6.48
N PHE A 307 21.78 -8.53 6.10
CA PHE A 307 21.81 -9.84 6.75
C PHE A 307 23.21 -10.48 6.64
N GLN A 308 23.77 -10.51 5.44
CA GLN A 308 25.11 -11.05 5.20
C GLN A 308 26.17 -10.38 6.08
N SER A 309 26.17 -9.04 6.12
CA SER A 309 27.11 -8.28 6.97
C SER A 309 26.94 -8.62 8.46
N LYS A 310 25.69 -8.69 8.96
CA LYS A 310 25.44 -9.05 10.37
C LYS A 310 25.89 -10.47 10.72
N LYS A 311 25.94 -11.37 9.73
CA LYS A 311 26.35 -12.77 9.93
C LYS A 311 27.82 -13.04 9.56
N GLY A 312 28.59 -11.99 9.28
CA GLY A 312 30.00 -12.13 8.90
C GLY A 312 30.22 -12.77 7.53
N LEU A 313 29.18 -12.77 6.68
CA LEU A 313 29.26 -13.20 5.30
C LEU A 313 29.67 -12.01 4.39
N GLN A 314 30.25 -12.31 3.23
CA GLN A 314 30.50 -11.27 2.23
C GLN A 314 29.18 -10.65 1.76
N ALA A 315 29.01 -9.33 1.89
CA ALA A 315 27.80 -8.58 1.61
C ALA A 315 27.59 -8.35 0.10
N THR A 316 27.44 -9.42 -0.67
CA THR A 316 27.28 -9.40 -2.13
C THR A 316 25.89 -8.98 -2.58
N GLY A 317 24.86 -9.14 -1.72
CA GLY A 317 23.47 -9.02 -2.11
C GLY A 317 22.93 -10.20 -2.94
N ILE A 318 23.75 -11.20 -3.17
CA ILE A 318 23.39 -12.46 -3.84
C ILE A 318 23.11 -13.49 -2.74
N ALA A 319 21.90 -14.02 -2.70
CA ALA A 319 21.56 -15.07 -1.76
C ALA A 319 21.99 -16.43 -2.31
N ASP A 320 23.15 -16.85 -1.91
CA ASP A 320 23.81 -18.12 -2.24
C ASP A 320 23.50 -19.23 -1.19
N GLN A 321 24.14 -20.36 -1.32
CA GLN A 321 24.00 -21.51 -0.41
C GLN A 321 24.34 -21.16 1.04
N ASN A 322 25.39 -20.35 1.27
CA ASN A 322 25.80 -19.95 2.61
C ASN A 322 24.82 -18.95 3.23
N THR A 323 24.28 -18.05 2.42
CA THR A 323 23.25 -17.11 2.84
C THR A 323 21.96 -17.84 3.28
N PHE A 324 21.49 -18.82 2.48
CA PHE A 324 20.32 -19.61 2.83
C PHE A 324 20.56 -20.49 4.07
N GLU A 325 21.73 -21.09 4.17
CA GLU A 325 22.09 -21.88 5.37
C GLU A 325 22.08 -21.03 6.62
N SER A 326 22.64 -19.82 6.56
CA SER A 326 22.65 -18.90 7.69
C SER A 326 21.23 -18.49 8.06
N LEU A 327 20.37 -18.14 7.08
CA LEU A 327 18.97 -17.80 7.32
C LEU A 327 18.18 -18.94 7.97
N ALA A 328 18.40 -20.17 7.52
CA ALA A 328 17.70 -21.36 8.02
C ALA A 328 18.09 -21.73 9.46
N LYS A 329 19.21 -21.22 9.98
CA LYS A 329 19.67 -21.45 11.36
C LYS A 329 19.11 -20.43 12.37
N GLU A 330 18.55 -19.32 11.88
CA GLU A 330 18.02 -18.24 12.73
C GLU A 330 16.66 -18.58 13.34
N LEU A 331 16.45 -18.09 14.56
CA LEU A 331 15.16 -18.04 15.28
C LEU A 331 15.03 -16.70 15.98
#